data_147541db6707bb9a6b3d4cb2207101e9
#
_entry.id   147541db6707bb9a6b3d4cb2207101e9
#
_cell.length_a   1.000
_cell.length_b   1.000
_cell.length_c   1.000
_cell.angle_alpha   90.00
_cell.angle_beta   90.00
_cell.angle_gamma   90.00
#
_symmetry.space_group_name_H-M   'P 1'
#
loop_
_entity.id
_entity.type
_entity.pdbx_description
1 polymer ?
#
loop_
_entity_poly.entity_id
_entity_poly.type
_entity_poly.pdbx_seq_one_letter_code
_entity_poly.pdbx_strand_id
1 'polypeptide(L)'
;MAINYTWDVKTVDVKEIDGKADTVLNVHWRLNAEDDANTVKDFLGNDVPISVSVYGTQSLDTSDLSDFTAFADLTTSDVQGWVEEAMGEDEVQAKKDNLDAQIEELVNPTVQTKTIGA
;
A
#
# COMPACT_ATOMS: atom_id res chain seq x y z
N MET A 1 -14.99 13.49 7.61
CA MET A 1 -13.77 13.12 6.90
C MET A 1 -13.78 11.61 6.66
N ALA A 2 -13.70 11.20 5.41
CA ALA A 2 -13.65 9.79 5.05
C ALA A 2 -12.31 9.49 4.37
N ILE A 3 -11.60 8.52 4.89
CA ILE A 3 -10.34 8.09 4.34
C ILE A 3 -10.53 6.72 3.71
N ASN A 4 -10.22 6.61 2.43
CA ASN A 4 -10.34 5.39 1.66
C ASN A 4 -8.94 4.79 1.44
N TYR A 5 -8.82 3.50 1.70
CA TYR A 5 -7.56 2.77 1.54
C TYR A 5 -7.64 1.86 0.32
N THR A 6 -6.61 1.87 -0.50
CA THR A 6 -6.55 1.03 -1.70
C THR A 6 -5.18 0.37 -1.78
N TRP A 7 -5.16 -0.96 -1.91
CA TRP A 7 -3.94 -1.71 -2.13
C TRP A 7 -3.63 -1.80 -3.62
N ASP A 8 -2.37 -1.59 -3.97
CA ASP A 8 -1.82 -1.91 -5.29
C ASP A 8 -0.81 -3.04 -5.09
N VAL A 9 -1.12 -4.20 -5.64
CA VAL A 9 -0.31 -5.42 -5.51
C VAL A 9 -0.05 -6.08 -6.86
N LYS A 10 -0.03 -5.30 -7.92
CA LYS A 10 0.06 -5.81 -9.29
C LYS A 10 1.44 -6.36 -9.67
N THR A 11 2.49 -5.93 -8.97
CA THR A 11 3.86 -6.34 -9.27
C THR A 11 4.33 -7.37 -8.26
N VAL A 12 4.76 -8.52 -8.76
CA VAL A 12 5.18 -9.64 -7.92
C VAL A 12 6.47 -10.23 -8.48
N ASP A 13 7.24 -10.89 -7.62
CA ASP A 13 8.39 -11.69 -8.02
C ASP A 13 7.98 -13.16 -8.01
N VAL A 14 8.30 -13.87 -9.05
CA VAL A 14 7.91 -15.27 -9.23
C VAL A 14 9.13 -16.16 -9.50
N LYS A 15 8.98 -17.43 -9.17
CA LYS A 15 10.01 -18.44 -9.38
C LYS A 15 9.34 -19.81 -9.51
N GLU A 16 9.95 -20.71 -10.25
CA GLU A 16 9.51 -22.10 -10.24
C GLU A 16 9.92 -22.75 -8.90
N ILE A 17 8.94 -23.31 -8.20
CA ILE A 17 9.14 -24.00 -6.91
C ILE A 17 8.39 -25.33 -6.96
N ASP A 18 9.10 -26.43 -6.71
CA ASP A 18 8.52 -27.77 -6.68
C ASP A 18 7.72 -28.12 -7.95
N GLY A 19 8.25 -27.71 -9.12
CA GLY A 19 7.61 -27.96 -10.40
C GLY A 19 6.43 -27.03 -10.73
N LYS A 20 6.14 -26.07 -9.86
CA LYS A 20 5.08 -25.08 -10.06
C LYS A 20 5.69 -23.79 -10.61
N ALA A 21 5.42 -23.53 -11.91
CA ALA A 21 5.94 -22.35 -12.58
C ALA A 21 5.29 -21.07 -12.03
N ASP A 22 6.05 -19.98 -12.04
CA ASP A 22 5.58 -18.64 -11.66
C ASP A 22 4.91 -18.61 -10.27
N THR A 23 5.54 -19.28 -9.31
CA THR A 23 5.10 -19.22 -7.91
C THR A 23 5.49 -17.87 -7.31
N VAL A 24 4.51 -17.14 -6.81
CA VAL A 24 4.75 -15.82 -6.20
C VAL A 24 5.49 -15.99 -4.87
N LEU A 25 6.63 -15.34 -4.73
CA LEU A 25 7.42 -15.39 -3.50
C LEU A 25 7.55 -14.02 -2.83
N ASN A 26 7.45 -12.92 -3.56
CA ASN A 26 7.42 -11.57 -3.02
C ASN A 26 6.35 -10.75 -3.73
N VAL A 27 5.70 -9.89 -2.98
CA VAL A 27 4.74 -8.93 -3.53
C VAL A 27 5.28 -7.53 -3.30
N HIS A 28 5.37 -6.74 -4.35
CA HIS A 28 5.65 -5.31 -4.25
C HIS A 28 4.31 -4.63 -4.02
N TRP A 29 4.10 -4.12 -2.83
CA TRP A 29 2.81 -3.55 -2.45
C TRP A 29 2.91 -2.04 -2.25
N ARG A 30 1.79 -1.37 -2.49
CA ARG A 30 1.59 0.03 -2.15
C ARG A 30 0.22 0.15 -1.50
N LEU A 31 0.16 0.79 -0.37
CA LEU A 31 -1.12 1.12 0.27
C LEU A 31 -1.33 2.61 0.13
N ASN A 32 -2.42 2.97 -0.51
CA ASN A 32 -2.81 4.35 -0.77
C ASN A 32 -3.96 4.73 0.17
N ALA A 33 -3.91 5.95 0.68
CA ALA A 33 -5.00 6.53 1.45
C ALA A 33 -5.38 7.86 0.82
N GLU A 34 -6.67 8.07 0.61
CA GLU A 34 -7.20 9.29 0.04
C GLU A 34 -8.28 9.84 0.96
N ASP A 35 -8.18 11.14 1.27
CA ASP A 35 -9.20 11.84 2.04
C ASP A 35 -10.15 12.54 1.05
N ASP A 36 -11.39 12.13 1.04
CA ASP A 36 -12.41 12.67 0.13
C ASP A 36 -13.08 13.94 0.64
N ALA A 37 -12.78 14.36 1.86
CA ALA A 37 -13.40 15.54 2.48
C ALA A 37 -12.50 16.77 2.50
N ASN A 38 -11.18 16.60 2.33
CA ASN A 38 -10.20 17.68 2.38
C ASN A 38 -9.36 17.69 1.10
N THR A 39 -8.93 18.89 0.71
CA THR A 39 -8.09 19.06 -0.49
C THR A 39 -6.82 19.82 -0.16
N VAL A 40 -5.82 19.67 -1.03
CA VAL A 40 -4.61 20.48 -1.04
C VAL A 40 -4.43 21.08 -2.43
N LYS A 41 -3.61 22.09 -2.54
CA LYS A 41 -3.26 22.68 -3.85
C LYS A 41 -2.14 21.88 -4.50
N ASP A 42 -2.30 21.55 -5.78
CA ASP A 42 -1.19 21.02 -6.55
C ASP A 42 -0.28 22.18 -7.02
N PHE A 43 0.78 21.86 -7.75
CA PHE A 43 1.74 22.90 -8.18
C PHE A 43 1.16 23.86 -9.21
N LEU A 44 0.01 23.54 -9.80
CA LEU A 44 -0.71 24.44 -10.72
C LEU A 44 -1.76 25.29 -10.00
N GLY A 45 -1.93 25.10 -8.68
CA GLY A 45 -2.89 25.83 -7.87
C GLY A 45 -4.29 25.24 -7.86
N ASN A 46 -4.47 24.04 -8.40
CA ASN A 46 -5.77 23.36 -8.40
C ASN A 46 -6.00 22.62 -7.08
N ASP A 47 -7.26 22.60 -6.63
CA ASP A 47 -7.64 21.79 -5.47
C ASP A 47 -7.70 20.31 -5.88
N VAL A 48 -6.96 19.47 -5.17
CA VAL A 48 -6.97 18.02 -5.39
C VAL A 48 -7.17 17.31 -4.05
N PRO A 49 -7.78 16.11 -4.06
CA PRO A 49 -7.93 15.33 -2.83
C PRO A 49 -6.57 15.03 -2.22
N ILE A 50 -6.52 14.98 -0.89
CA ILE A 50 -5.30 14.59 -0.20
C ILE A 50 -5.10 13.09 -0.43
N SER A 51 -3.95 12.73 -0.96
CA SER A 51 -3.59 11.33 -1.19
C SER A 51 -2.17 11.10 -0.71
N VAL A 52 -2.00 10.06 0.10
CA VAL A 52 -0.69 9.65 0.62
C VAL A 52 -0.55 8.15 0.44
N SER A 53 0.68 7.65 0.42
CA SER A 53 0.91 6.23 0.27
C SER A 53 2.16 5.77 1.00
N VAL A 54 2.18 4.48 1.34
CA VAL A 54 3.39 3.77 1.78
C VAL A 54 3.55 2.56 0.88
N TYR A 55 4.77 2.09 0.72
CA TYR A 55 5.06 0.96 -0.16
C TYR A 55 6.18 0.11 0.44
N GLY A 56 6.28 -1.11 -0.05
CA GLY A 56 7.33 -2.03 0.37
C GLY A 56 7.20 -3.36 -0.35
N THR A 57 7.84 -4.36 0.21
CA THR A 57 7.76 -5.73 -0.29
C THR A 57 7.33 -6.65 0.85
N GLN A 58 6.58 -7.70 0.50
CA GLN A 58 6.17 -8.73 1.45
C GLN A 58 6.58 -10.07 0.90
N SER A 59 7.43 -10.79 1.66
CA SER A 59 7.79 -12.16 1.34
C SER A 59 6.67 -13.09 1.74
N LEU A 60 6.37 -14.08 0.90
CA LEU A 60 5.36 -15.08 1.16
C LEU A 60 6.01 -16.41 1.50
N ASP A 61 5.36 -17.20 2.36
CA ASP A 61 5.80 -18.53 2.69
C ASP A 61 5.45 -19.48 1.54
N THR A 62 6.48 -20.06 0.91
CA THR A 62 6.32 -21.01 -0.19
C THR A 62 6.62 -22.45 0.23
N SER A 63 6.69 -22.72 1.52
CA SER A 63 6.96 -24.07 2.03
C SER A 63 5.78 -25.02 1.89
N ASP A 64 4.56 -24.48 1.83
CA ASP A 64 3.34 -25.27 1.63
C ASP A 64 2.59 -24.71 0.42
N LEU A 65 2.59 -25.48 -0.67
CA LEU A 65 1.93 -25.10 -1.92
C LEU A 65 0.66 -25.93 -2.17
N SER A 66 0.06 -26.47 -1.11
CA SER A 66 -1.17 -27.26 -1.24
C SER A 66 -2.34 -26.46 -1.82
N ASP A 67 -2.39 -25.17 -1.54
CA ASP A 67 -3.41 -24.26 -2.06
C ASP A 67 -2.89 -23.41 -3.23
N PHE A 68 -1.92 -23.95 -3.97
CA PHE A 68 -1.32 -23.24 -5.09
C PHE A 68 -2.36 -22.84 -6.14
N THR A 69 -2.32 -21.56 -6.53
CA THR A 69 -3.13 -21.03 -7.64
C THR A 69 -2.18 -20.67 -8.78
N ALA A 70 -2.47 -21.15 -9.99
CA ALA A 70 -1.66 -20.84 -11.15
C ALA A 70 -1.62 -19.32 -11.41
N PHE A 71 -0.47 -18.81 -11.80
CA PHE A 71 -0.28 -17.36 -11.99
C PHE A 71 -1.34 -16.76 -12.92
N ALA A 72 -1.70 -17.46 -13.99
CA ALA A 72 -2.70 -16.98 -14.94
C ALA A 72 -4.10 -16.82 -14.33
N ASP A 73 -4.36 -17.52 -13.22
CA ASP A 73 -5.66 -17.49 -12.54
C ASP A 73 -5.68 -16.55 -11.33
N LEU A 74 -4.55 -15.91 -11.01
CA LEU A 74 -4.47 -15.00 -9.88
C LEU A 74 -5.18 -13.67 -10.16
N THR A 75 -5.85 -13.17 -9.12
CA THR A 75 -6.43 -11.83 -9.14
C THR A 75 -5.71 -10.94 -8.15
N THR A 76 -5.84 -9.63 -8.29
CA THR A 76 -5.27 -8.69 -7.32
C THR A 76 -5.88 -8.88 -5.94
N SER A 77 -7.14 -9.30 -5.88
CA SER A 77 -7.82 -9.59 -4.62
C SER A 77 -7.17 -10.76 -3.88
N ASP A 78 -6.78 -11.81 -4.59
CA ASP A 78 -6.06 -12.95 -4.01
C ASP A 78 -4.73 -12.53 -3.43
N VAL A 79 -3.96 -11.77 -4.20
CA VAL A 79 -2.63 -11.31 -3.79
C VAL A 79 -2.73 -10.34 -2.62
N GLN A 80 -3.71 -9.46 -2.62
CA GLN A 80 -3.96 -8.56 -1.50
C GLN A 80 -4.21 -9.33 -0.21
N GLY A 81 -5.04 -10.37 -0.27
CA GLY A 81 -5.31 -11.22 0.88
C GLY A 81 -4.05 -11.89 1.42
N TRP A 82 -3.17 -12.34 0.54
CA TRP A 82 -1.90 -12.95 0.92
C TRP A 82 -0.98 -11.94 1.63
N VAL A 83 -0.91 -10.71 1.13
CA VAL A 83 -0.10 -9.67 1.74
C VAL A 83 -0.64 -9.35 3.14
N GLU A 84 -1.94 -9.16 3.27
CA GLU A 84 -2.54 -8.83 4.56
C GLU A 84 -2.34 -9.95 5.58
N GLU A 85 -2.48 -11.21 5.16
CA GLU A 85 -2.28 -12.36 6.03
C GLU A 85 -0.81 -12.50 6.44
N ALA A 86 0.12 -12.38 5.49
CA ALA A 86 1.55 -12.50 5.76
C ALA A 86 2.06 -11.35 6.62
N MET A 87 1.56 -10.15 6.41
CA MET A 87 1.93 -8.96 7.17
C MET A 87 1.36 -9.01 8.60
N GLY A 88 0.15 -9.50 8.74
CA GLY A 88 -0.57 -9.55 10.01
C GLY A 88 -1.43 -8.33 10.25
N GLU A 89 -2.52 -8.53 10.96
CA GLU A 89 -3.52 -7.49 11.22
C GLU A 89 -2.92 -6.25 11.89
N ASP A 90 -2.06 -6.45 12.89
CA ASP A 90 -1.45 -5.34 13.64
C ASP A 90 -0.56 -4.49 12.73
N GLU A 91 0.20 -5.13 11.86
CA GLU A 91 1.10 -4.41 10.94
C GLU A 91 0.30 -3.67 9.86
N VAL A 92 -0.77 -4.27 9.35
CA VAL A 92 -1.67 -3.61 8.40
C VAL A 92 -2.27 -2.37 9.04
N GLN A 93 -2.73 -2.48 10.29
CA GLN A 93 -3.31 -1.34 11.00
C GLN A 93 -2.27 -0.26 11.25
N ALA A 94 -1.03 -0.64 11.56
CA ALA A 94 0.07 0.32 11.74
C ALA A 94 0.35 1.12 10.47
N LYS A 95 0.26 0.49 9.30
CA LYS A 95 0.41 1.17 8.01
C LYS A 95 -0.72 2.18 7.79
N LYS A 96 -1.95 1.80 8.10
CA LYS A 96 -3.11 2.70 7.99
C LYS A 96 -3.00 3.86 8.96
N ASP A 97 -2.56 3.62 10.19
CA ASP A 97 -2.36 4.67 11.19
C ASP A 97 -1.28 5.66 10.74
N ASN A 98 -0.22 5.17 10.11
CA ASN A 98 0.83 6.02 9.55
C ASN A 98 0.26 6.93 8.45
N LEU A 99 -0.56 6.37 7.56
CA LEU A 99 -1.20 7.15 6.49
C LEU A 99 -2.16 8.19 7.05
N ASP A 100 -2.94 7.82 8.07
CA ASP A 100 -3.85 8.75 8.75
C ASP A 100 -3.08 9.91 9.36
N ALA A 101 -1.94 9.64 9.99
CA ALA A 101 -1.09 10.68 10.58
C ALA A 101 -0.50 11.59 9.51
N GLN A 102 -0.13 11.06 8.34
CA GLN A 102 0.36 11.87 7.22
C GLN A 102 -0.74 12.80 6.70
N ILE A 103 -1.96 12.30 6.58
CA ILE A 103 -3.10 13.12 6.13
C ILE A 103 -3.40 14.19 7.17
N GLU A 104 -3.43 13.84 8.45
CA GLU A 104 -3.68 14.81 9.54
C GLU A 104 -2.65 15.93 9.53
N GLU A 105 -1.38 15.60 9.29
CA GLU A 105 -0.33 16.62 9.21
C GLU A 105 -0.53 17.55 8.00
N LEU A 106 -1.11 17.06 6.92
CA LEU A 106 -1.43 17.90 5.77
C LEU A 106 -2.65 18.78 6.00
N VAL A 107 -3.64 18.29 6.75
CA VAL A 107 -4.84 19.03 7.09
C VAL A 107 -4.57 20.08 8.18
N ASN A 108 -3.84 19.68 9.22
CA ASN A 108 -3.53 20.53 10.37
C ASN A 108 -2.01 20.50 10.66
N PRO A 109 -1.20 21.19 9.84
CA PRO A 109 0.25 21.13 9.99
C PRO A 109 0.75 21.60 11.35
N THR A 110 1.56 20.76 11.98
CA THR A 110 2.28 21.12 13.22
C THR A 110 3.68 21.64 12.93
N VAL A 111 4.19 21.32 11.73
CA VAL A 111 5.47 21.77 11.24
C VAL A 111 5.24 22.64 10.01
N GLN A 112 5.93 23.76 9.96
CA GLN A 112 5.83 24.68 8.83
C GLN A 112 7.22 24.90 8.23
N THR A 113 7.25 24.97 6.90
CA THR A 113 8.46 25.34 6.19
C THR A 113 8.45 26.84 5.99
N LYS A 114 9.50 27.51 6.47
CA LYS A 114 9.65 28.95 6.36
C LYS A 114 11.05 29.27 5.85
N THR A 115 11.16 30.36 5.10
CA THR A 115 12.44 30.85 4.64
C THR A 115 12.99 31.86 5.61
N ILE A 116 14.24 31.67 6.04
CA ILE A 116 14.91 32.62 6.91
C ILE A 116 15.21 33.89 6.08
N GLY A 117 14.81 35.03 6.61
CA GLY A 117 15.12 36.30 6.00
C GLY A 117 16.61 36.61 6.02
N ALA A 118 17.14 37.14 4.94
CA ALA A 118 18.54 37.52 4.85
C ALA A 118 18.82 38.85 5.53
#